data_8cb4c9099e450892059ed21539f336d8
#
_entry.id   8cb4c9099e450892059ed21539f336d8
#
_cell.length_a   1.000
_cell.length_b   1.000
_cell.length_c   1.000
_cell.angle_alpha   90.00
_cell.angle_beta   90.00
_cell.angle_gamma   90.00
#
_symmetry.space_group_name_H-M   'P 1'
#
loop_
_entity.id
_entity.type
_entity.pdbx_description
1 polymer ?
#
loop_
_entity_poly.entity_id
_entity_poly.type
_entity_poly.pdbx_seq_one_letter_code
_entity_poly.pdbx_strand_id
1 'polypeptide(L)' 'MKAHIGDKMISEGTHVGDPRRVGVIVALPHDDGSPPYRVRWFSDNHETLVFPGPDSRIEPEKP' A
#
# COMPACT_ATOMS: atom_id res chain seq x y z
N MET A 1 7.96 0.66 -9.81
CA MET A 1 7.62 1.41 -8.61
C MET A 1 8.39 0.83 -7.43
N LYS A 2 9.08 1.67 -6.70
CA LYS A 2 9.84 1.23 -5.54
C LYS A 2 9.23 1.79 -4.27
N ALA A 3 9.23 0.96 -3.22
CA ALA A 3 8.67 1.35 -1.93
C ALA A 3 9.63 0.98 -0.82
N HIS A 4 9.40 1.55 0.35
CA HIS A 4 10.19 1.27 1.55
C HIS A 4 9.24 0.94 2.70
N ILE A 5 9.73 0.18 3.65
CA ILE A 5 8.96 -0.09 4.86
C ILE A 5 8.68 1.23 5.57
N GLY A 6 7.43 1.44 5.96
CA GLY A 6 6.99 2.69 6.56
C GLY A 6 6.26 3.61 5.60
N ASP A 7 6.38 3.39 4.29
CA ASP A 7 5.66 4.18 3.30
C ASP A 7 4.17 3.88 3.38
N LYS A 8 3.36 4.88 3.04
CA LYS A 8 1.91 4.69 2.99
C LYS A 8 1.49 4.19 1.63
N MET A 9 0.56 3.25 1.63
CA MET A 9 -0.11 2.78 0.42
C MET A 9 -1.51 3.34 0.42
N ILE A 10 -1.86 4.08 -0.63
CA ILE A 10 -3.19 4.65 -0.78
C ILE A 10 -3.84 4.03 -1.99
N SER A 11 -4.96 3.36 -1.75
CA SER A 11 -5.72 2.71 -2.82
C SER A 11 -7.04 3.46 -2.97
N GLU A 12 -7.19 4.16 -4.10
CA GLU A 12 -8.46 4.82 -4.42
C GLU A 12 -9.41 3.78 -4.97
N GLY A 13 -10.69 3.93 -4.71
CA GLY A 13 -11.67 3.03 -5.29
C GLY A 13 -11.80 3.27 -6.78
N THR A 14 -11.97 2.20 -7.56
CA THR A 14 -12.17 2.31 -9.00
C THR A 14 -13.64 2.35 -9.39
N HIS A 15 -14.52 2.00 -8.47
CA HIS A 15 -15.97 1.98 -8.70
C HIS A 15 -16.64 3.00 -7.81
N VAL A 16 -17.77 3.52 -8.27
CA VAL A 16 -18.60 4.41 -7.46
C VAL A 16 -18.99 3.68 -6.18
N GLY A 17 -18.71 4.30 -5.04
CA GLY A 17 -19.02 3.70 -3.75
C GLY A 17 -17.89 2.93 -3.11
N ASP A 18 -16.81 2.64 -3.84
CA ASP A 18 -15.66 1.97 -3.24
C ASP A 18 -14.92 2.95 -2.32
N PRO A 19 -14.65 2.56 -1.07
CA PRO A 19 -13.94 3.46 -0.17
C PRO A 19 -12.46 3.55 -0.53
N ARG A 20 -11.91 4.71 -0.29
CA ARG A 20 -10.46 4.89 -0.31
C ARG A 20 -9.87 4.13 0.87
N ARG A 21 -8.79 3.41 0.62
CA ARG A 21 -8.11 2.62 1.64
C ARG A 21 -6.69 3.14 1.82
N VAL A 22 -6.27 3.26 3.06
CA VAL A 22 -4.93 3.71 3.39
C VAL A 22 -4.30 2.70 4.34
N GLY A 23 -3.06 2.35 4.06
CA GLY A 23 -2.30 1.46 4.92
C GLY A 23 -0.84 1.84 4.95
N VAL A 24 -0.06 1.08 5.69
CA VAL A 24 1.38 1.26 5.79
C VAL A 24 2.08 -0.01 5.33
N ILE A 25 3.15 0.17 4.57
CA ILE A 25 3.94 -0.97 4.10
C ILE A 25 4.77 -1.47 5.27
N VAL A 26 4.56 -2.74 5.64
CA VAL A 26 5.23 -3.33 6.80
C VAL A 26 6.27 -4.36 6.41
N ALA A 27 6.26 -4.83 5.16
CA ALA A 27 7.28 -5.76 4.67
C ALA A 27 7.38 -5.66 3.16
N LEU A 28 8.58 -5.93 2.66
CA LEU A 28 8.87 -5.95 1.23
C LEU A 28 9.40 -7.34 0.90
N PRO A 29 8.56 -8.23 0.34
CA PRO A 29 9.03 -9.57 -0.02
C PRO A 29 10.15 -9.58 -1.04
N HIS A 30 10.25 -8.54 -1.86
CA HIS A 30 11.31 -8.40 -2.85
C HIS A 30 12.29 -7.30 -2.43
N ASP A 31 13.56 -7.64 -2.37
CA ASP A 31 14.61 -6.72 -1.88
C ASP A 31 14.76 -5.48 -2.74
N ASP A 32 14.39 -5.56 -4.01
CA ASP A 32 14.54 -4.43 -4.93
C ASP A 32 13.40 -3.42 -4.83
N GLY A 33 12.45 -3.65 -3.91
CA GLY A 33 11.33 -2.74 -3.72
C GLY A 33 10.20 -2.93 -4.71
N SER A 34 10.24 -4.02 -5.49
CA SER A 34 9.16 -4.31 -6.43
C SER A 34 7.99 -4.99 -5.72
N PRO A 35 6.76 -4.89 -6.29
CA PRO A 35 5.59 -5.55 -5.69
C PRO A 35 5.71 -7.08 -5.75
N PRO A 36 4.94 -7.79 -4.92
CA PRO A 36 3.89 -7.27 -4.05
C PRO A 36 4.44 -6.67 -2.76
N TYR A 37 3.59 -5.89 -2.08
CA TYR A 37 3.92 -5.30 -0.79
C TYR A 37 3.00 -5.86 0.28
N ARG A 38 3.54 -6.06 1.50
CA ARG A 38 2.69 -6.41 2.62
C ARG A 38 2.26 -5.11 3.30
N VAL A 39 0.97 -4.88 3.33
CA VAL A 39 0.38 -3.64 3.80
C VAL A 39 -0.53 -3.93 4.98
N ARG A 40 -0.38 -3.14 6.03
CA ARG A 40 -1.33 -3.13 7.15
C ARG A 40 -2.31 -2.00 6.92
N TRP A 41 -3.58 -2.35 6.75
CA TRP A 41 -4.63 -1.37 6.48
C TRP A 41 -5.09 -0.72 7.78
N PHE A 42 -5.23 0.60 7.78
CA PHE A 42 -5.58 1.33 8.99
C PHE A 42 -7.02 1.05 9.44
N SER A 43 -7.91 0.75 8.51
CA SER A 43 -9.32 0.61 8.84
C SER A 43 -9.61 -0.58 9.76
N ASP A 44 -8.91 -1.69 9.56
CA ASP A 44 -9.17 -2.91 10.31
C ASP A 44 -7.92 -3.55 10.86
N ASN A 45 -6.78 -2.92 10.65
CA ASN A 45 -5.49 -3.39 11.15
C ASN A 45 -5.08 -4.76 10.58
N HIS A 46 -5.65 -5.14 9.45
CA HIS A 46 -5.28 -6.38 8.76
C HIS A 46 -4.10 -6.18 7.84
N GLU A 47 -3.29 -7.23 7.69
CA GLU A 47 -2.17 -7.23 6.76
C GLU A 47 -2.50 -8.11 5.58
N THR A 48 -2.28 -7.59 4.38
CA THR A 48 -2.48 -8.33 3.15
C THR A 48 -1.33 -8.07 2.20
N LEU A 49 -1.11 -9.00 1.25
CA LEU A 49 -0.19 -8.78 0.15
C LEU A 49 -0.93 -8.08 -0.97
N VAL A 50 -0.32 -7.02 -1.49
CA VAL A 50 -0.97 -6.13 -2.45
C VAL A 50 -0.08 -5.93 -3.66
N PHE A 51 -0.66 -6.11 -4.84
CA PHE A 51 -0.07 -5.64 -6.09
C PHE A 51 -0.72 -4.30 -6.41
N PRO A 52 0.01 -3.18 -6.29
CA PRO A 52 -0.61 -1.87 -6.53
C PRO A 52 -1.08 -1.75 -7.98
N GLY A 53 -2.32 -1.34 -8.12
CA GLY A 53 -2.90 -1.10 -9.44
C GLY A 53 -2.77 0.35 -9.84
N PRO A 54 -3.36 0.73 -10.98
CA PRO A 54 -3.26 2.10 -11.49
C PRO A 54 -3.98 3.12 -10.59
N ASP A 55 -4.87 2.66 -9.73
CA ASP A 55 -5.60 3.51 -8.79
C ASP A 55 -4.90 3.61 -7.44
N SER A 56 -3.70 3.05 -7.32
CA SER A 56 -2.93 3.03 -6.08
C SER A 56 -1.71 3.91 -6.20
N ARG A 57 -1.27 4.46 -5.06
CA ARG A 57 -0.02 5.22 -5.04
C ARG A 57 0.69 5.00 -3.72
N ILE A 58 2.00 5.23 -3.75
CA ILE A 58 2.86 5.15 -2.59
C ILE A 58 3.22 6.56 -2.18
N GLU A 59 3.04 6.89 -0.90
CA GLU A 59 3.50 8.16 -0.36
C GLU A 59 4.63 7.88 0.61
N PRO A 60 5.81 8.46 0.38
CA PRO A 60 6.93 8.21 1.26
C PRO A 60 6.65 8.69 2.68
N GLU A 61 7.20 7.97 3.65
CA GLU A 61 7.15 8.40 5.02
C GLU A 61 7.95 9.69 5.16
N LYS A 62 7.36 10.68 5.80
CA LYS A 62 8.06 11.93 6.03
C LYS A 62 8.85 11.87 7.32
N PRO A 63 10.07 12.41 7.30
CA PRO A 63 10.86 12.48 8.53
C PRO A 63 10.27 13.41 9.57
#